data_c5af3600815de945b931f61a194bcccc
#
_entry.id   c5af3600815de945b931f61a194bcccc
#
_cell.length_a   1.000
_cell.length_b   1.000
_cell.length_c   1.000
_cell.angle_alpha   90.00
_cell.angle_beta   90.00
_cell.angle_gamma   90.00
#
_symmetry.space_group_name_H-M   'P 1'
#
loop_
_entity.id
_entity.type
_entity.pdbx_description
1 polymer ?
#
loop_
_entity_poly.entity_id
_entity_poly.type
_entity_poly.pdbx_seq_one_letter_code
_entity_poly.pdbx_strand_id
1 'polypeptide(L)'
;SRNLLRNDWMIAYLFGCSPAVCKSYLSGKKTQLESFDQHTYYEKNATSLRMGDIGYQNNLEENMGVHIDYNSLEKYTESLTKAIKEPSDEYKKIGVFSDGYYKQINENILQIENEYYSTVRPKPDPSYTCRPSKGLLKGGVNYIELRSIDNNIYTNTGIDLEQMYFIELLIIYSLIPVSYTHLTLP
;
A
#
# COMPACT_ATOMS: atom_id res chain seq x y z
N SER A 1 -4.47 4.27 -12.21
CA SER A 1 -3.81 3.57 -11.07
C SER A 1 -2.84 2.49 -11.55
N ARG A 2 -3.25 1.54 -12.41
CA ARG A 2 -2.41 0.40 -12.84
C ARG A 2 -1.03 0.80 -13.40
N ASN A 3 -0.97 1.76 -14.32
CA ASN A 3 0.30 2.22 -14.91
C ASN A 3 1.16 2.97 -13.88
N LEU A 4 0.52 3.69 -12.97
CA LEU A 4 1.23 4.38 -11.90
C LEU A 4 1.84 3.39 -10.92
N LEU A 5 1.13 2.32 -10.52
CA LEU A 5 1.67 1.24 -9.68
C LEU A 5 2.91 0.56 -10.26
N ARG A 6 3.02 0.48 -11.60
CA ARG A 6 4.21 -0.10 -12.26
C ARG A 6 5.45 0.78 -12.15
N ASN A 7 5.25 2.08 -11.96
CA ASN A 7 6.32 3.09 -12.02
C ASN A 7 6.54 3.82 -10.70
N ASP A 8 5.72 3.58 -9.67
CA ASP A 8 5.78 4.31 -8.40
C ASP A 8 7.02 4.00 -7.56
N TRP A 9 7.71 2.88 -7.83
CA TRP A 9 9.03 2.59 -7.26
C TRP A 9 10.04 3.70 -7.51
N MET A 10 9.89 4.47 -8.62
CA MET A 10 10.76 5.60 -8.93
C MET A 10 10.66 6.70 -7.87
N ILE A 11 9.50 6.85 -7.23
CA ILE A 11 9.30 7.85 -6.17
C ILE A 11 10.17 7.50 -4.96
N ALA A 12 10.11 6.25 -4.51
CA ALA A 12 10.95 5.80 -3.39
C ALA A 12 12.44 5.82 -3.75
N TYR A 13 12.78 5.45 -4.98
CA TYR A 13 14.18 5.45 -5.44
C TYR A 13 14.79 6.86 -5.50
N LEU A 14 14.06 7.83 -6.05
CA LEU A 14 14.57 9.20 -6.26
C LEU A 14 14.43 10.08 -5.02
N PHE A 15 13.35 9.89 -4.24
CA PHE A 15 12.96 10.80 -3.16
C PHE A 15 12.80 10.11 -1.81
N GLY A 16 13.24 8.86 -1.69
CA GLY A 16 13.21 8.15 -0.41
C GLY A 16 14.12 8.82 0.62
N CYS A 17 13.61 8.99 1.83
CA CYS A 17 14.28 9.66 2.95
C CYS A 17 14.20 8.84 4.25
N SER A 18 13.86 7.55 4.17
CA SER A 18 13.66 6.70 5.34
C SER A 18 14.43 5.37 5.27
N PRO A 19 15.78 5.39 5.15
CA PRO A 19 16.60 4.17 5.11
C PRO A 19 16.82 3.55 6.50
N ALA A 20 16.29 4.15 7.55
CA ALA A 20 16.47 3.73 8.93
C ALA A 20 15.15 3.73 9.71
N VAL A 21 15.10 2.93 10.77
CA VAL A 21 13.91 2.76 11.62
C VAL A 21 14.32 2.57 13.08
N CYS A 22 13.52 3.10 14.01
CA CYS A 22 13.70 2.86 15.43
C CYS A 22 13.52 1.35 15.76
N LYS A 23 14.41 0.79 16.58
CA LYS A 23 14.31 -0.61 17.02
C LYS A 23 13.00 -0.95 17.72
N SER A 24 12.41 0.01 18.43
CA SER A 24 11.11 -0.16 19.08
C SER A 24 9.97 -0.38 18.10
N TYR A 25 10.09 0.09 16.85
CA TYR A 25 9.09 -0.14 15.80
C TYR A 25 8.89 -1.63 15.49
N LEU A 26 9.97 -2.39 15.54
CA LEU A 26 9.91 -3.83 15.27
C LEU A 26 9.41 -4.65 16.46
N SER A 27 9.30 -4.05 17.65
CA SER A 27 8.77 -4.70 18.84
C SER A 27 9.37 -6.09 19.12
N GLY A 28 10.68 -6.24 18.87
CA GLY A 28 11.40 -7.51 19.03
C GLY A 28 11.24 -8.53 17.89
N LYS A 29 10.55 -8.19 16.80
CA LYS A 29 10.50 -9.03 15.60
C LYS A 29 11.89 -9.21 15.01
N LYS A 30 12.18 -10.41 14.51
CA LYS A 30 13.43 -10.68 13.78
C LYS A 30 13.49 -9.83 12.52
N THR A 31 14.67 -9.28 12.23
CA THR A 31 14.94 -8.49 11.04
C THR A 31 16.33 -8.81 10.49
N GLN A 32 16.51 -8.57 9.20
CA GLN A 32 17.81 -8.64 8.53
C GLN A 32 18.52 -7.28 8.48
N LEU A 33 17.85 -6.21 8.96
CA LEU A 33 18.42 -4.87 9.00
C LEU A 33 19.65 -4.81 9.88
N GLU A 34 20.64 -4.03 9.48
CA GLU A 34 21.85 -3.79 10.26
C GLU A 34 21.57 -2.82 11.43
N SER A 35 22.30 -3.02 12.52
CA SER A 35 22.23 -2.09 13.66
C SER A 35 23.16 -0.88 13.39
N PHE A 36 22.56 0.31 13.29
CA PHE A 36 23.33 1.55 13.19
C PHE A 36 23.88 1.99 14.57
N ASP A 37 23.01 1.98 15.57
CA ASP A 37 23.36 2.32 16.95
C ASP A 37 22.49 1.52 17.95
N GLN A 38 22.48 1.93 19.23
CA GLN A 38 21.71 1.30 20.29
C GLN A 38 20.19 1.28 19.98
N HIS A 39 19.67 2.26 19.25
CA HIS A 39 18.23 2.49 19.06
C HIS A 39 17.76 2.35 17.63
N THR A 40 18.65 2.23 16.65
CA THR A 40 18.35 2.37 15.23
C THR A 40 18.78 1.14 14.44
N TYR A 41 17.90 0.64 13.58
CA TYR A 41 18.23 -0.24 12.48
C TYR A 41 18.26 0.54 11.16
N TYR A 42 19.03 0.07 10.19
CA TYR A 42 19.09 0.68 8.86
C TYR A 42 19.35 -0.37 7.78
N GLU A 43 19.11 -0.01 6.54
CA GLU A 43 19.49 -0.78 5.36
C GLU A 43 20.41 0.09 4.49
N LYS A 44 21.65 -0.34 4.32
CA LYS A 44 22.72 0.43 3.69
C LYS A 44 22.39 0.93 2.28
N ASN A 45 21.66 0.15 1.51
CA ASN A 45 21.35 0.44 0.10
C ASN A 45 19.90 0.90 -0.11
N ALA A 46 19.10 1.00 0.95
CA ALA A 46 17.73 1.46 0.85
C ALA A 46 17.66 2.98 0.85
N THR A 47 16.78 3.52 0.04
CA THR A 47 16.36 4.92 0.10
C THR A 47 15.14 5.08 1.00
N SER A 48 14.27 4.06 1.06
CA SER A 48 13.08 4.04 1.89
C SER A 48 12.79 2.62 2.39
N LEU A 49 12.58 2.48 3.69
CA LEU A 49 12.08 1.25 4.31
C LEU A 49 10.55 1.21 4.38
N ARG A 50 9.87 2.32 4.04
CA ARG A 50 8.41 2.44 4.10
C ARG A 50 7.71 1.40 3.25
N MET A 51 8.26 1.12 2.07
CA MET A 51 7.73 0.15 1.10
C MET A 51 8.52 -1.16 1.09
N GLY A 52 9.46 -1.33 2.03
CA GLY A 52 10.25 -2.55 2.21
C GLY A 52 9.58 -3.57 3.13
N ASP A 53 10.26 -4.68 3.39
CA ASP A 53 9.76 -5.86 4.14
C ASP A 53 9.21 -5.56 5.53
N ILE A 54 9.68 -4.50 6.16
CA ILE A 54 9.21 -4.06 7.49
C ILE A 54 8.11 -2.99 7.42
N GLY A 55 7.84 -2.47 6.23
CA GLY A 55 6.89 -1.39 6.00
C GLY A 55 5.50 -1.89 5.62
N TYR A 56 4.89 -1.18 4.72
CA TYR A 56 3.52 -1.42 4.29
C TYR A 56 3.48 -2.42 3.13
N GLN A 57 3.21 -3.67 3.45
CA GLN A 57 3.13 -4.77 2.48
C GLN A 57 1.92 -5.67 2.75
N ASN A 58 1.52 -6.41 1.72
CA ASN A 58 0.44 -7.40 1.77
C ASN A 58 0.99 -8.83 1.71
N ASN A 59 2.17 -9.09 2.26
CA ASN A 59 2.84 -10.40 2.17
C ASN A 59 1.97 -11.54 2.70
N LEU A 60 1.21 -11.28 3.76
CA LEU A 60 0.32 -12.29 4.34
C LEU A 60 -0.88 -12.53 3.42
N GLU A 61 -1.51 -11.47 2.93
CA GLU A 61 -2.67 -11.52 2.04
C GLU A 61 -2.31 -12.15 0.70
N GLU A 62 -1.14 -11.85 0.15
CA GLU A 62 -0.63 -12.45 -1.09
C GLU A 62 -0.38 -13.95 -0.91
N ASN A 63 0.21 -14.37 0.20
CA ASN A 63 0.40 -15.79 0.55
C ASN A 63 -0.93 -16.54 0.72
N MET A 64 -2.00 -15.84 1.10
CA MET A 64 -3.36 -16.36 1.16
C MET A 64 -4.10 -16.30 -0.19
N GLY A 65 -3.43 -15.87 -1.27
CA GLY A 65 -3.98 -15.81 -2.64
C GLY A 65 -4.82 -14.56 -2.93
N VAL A 66 -4.70 -13.49 -2.12
CA VAL A 66 -5.38 -12.23 -2.39
C VAL A 66 -4.58 -11.42 -3.40
N HIS A 67 -5.17 -11.24 -4.58
CA HIS A 67 -4.65 -10.37 -5.62
C HIS A 67 -5.71 -9.34 -6.01
N ILE A 68 -5.42 -8.07 -5.79
CA ILE A 68 -6.33 -6.99 -6.16
C ILE A 68 -6.06 -6.57 -7.61
N ASP A 69 -7.09 -6.67 -8.44
CA ASP A 69 -7.01 -6.42 -9.89
C ASP A 69 -7.26 -4.94 -10.20
N TYR A 70 -6.25 -4.28 -10.78
CA TYR A 70 -6.30 -2.88 -11.20
C TYR A 70 -6.64 -2.70 -12.71
N ASN A 71 -7.08 -3.75 -13.40
CA ASN A 71 -7.37 -3.68 -14.83
C ASN A 71 -8.64 -2.90 -15.17
N SER A 72 -9.64 -2.96 -14.30
CA SER A 72 -10.84 -2.10 -14.39
C SER A 72 -11.35 -1.74 -12.99
N LEU A 73 -12.28 -0.79 -12.92
CA LEU A 73 -12.89 -0.38 -11.67
C LEU A 73 -13.73 -1.53 -11.08
N GLU A 74 -14.45 -2.23 -11.93
CA GLU A 74 -15.28 -3.38 -11.56
C GLU A 74 -14.41 -4.48 -10.94
N LYS A 75 -13.32 -4.87 -11.64
CA LYS A 75 -12.41 -5.91 -11.16
C LYS A 75 -11.70 -5.51 -9.87
N TYR A 76 -11.33 -4.25 -9.73
CA TYR A 76 -10.75 -3.72 -8.50
C TYR A 76 -11.72 -3.86 -7.31
N THR A 77 -12.95 -3.40 -7.48
CA THR A 77 -13.96 -3.45 -6.40
C THR A 77 -14.44 -4.88 -6.11
N GLU A 78 -14.49 -5.74 -7.12
CA GLU A 78 -14.85 -7.15 -6.99
C GLU A 78 -13.78 -7.91 -6.21
N SER A 79 -12.50 -7.80 -6.62
CA SER A 79 -11.40 -8.48 -5.94
C SER A 79 -11.25 -8.02 -4.48
N LEU A 80 -11.39 -6.73 -4.21
CA LEU A 80 -11.38 -6.19 -2.85
C LEU A 80 -12.58 -6.70 -2.02
N THR A 81 -13.77 -6.73 -2.63
CA THR A 81 -14.98 -7.27 -1.98
C THR A 81 -14.86 -8.77 -1.70
N LYS A 82 -14.20 -9.52 -2.58
CA LYS A 82 -13.91 -10.93 -2.36
C LYS A 82 -13.00 -11.10 -1.15
N ALA A 83 -11.88 -10.36 -1.09
CA ALA A 83 -10.90 -10.47 -0.01
C ALA A 83 -11.48 -10.20 1.39
N ILE A 84 -12.41 -9.25 1.53
CA ILE A 84 -13.09 -8.96 2.80
C ILE A 84 -14.20 -9.96 3.17
N LYS A 85 -14.51 -10.91 2.30
CA LYS A 85 -15.52 -11.95 2.56
C LYS A 85 -14.93 -13.35 2.65
N GLU A 86 -13.70 -13.51 2.21
CA GLU A 86 -13.02 -14.80 2.19
C GLU A 86 -12.43 -15.13 3.56
N PRO A 87 -12.84 -16.25 4.21
CA PRO A 87 -12.35 -16.59 5.52
C PRO A 87 -10.88 -17.03 5.49
N SER A 88 -10.13 -16.69 6.54
CA SER A 88 -8.77 -17.17 6.78
C SER A 88 -8.77 -18.26 7.83
N ASP A 89 -8.15 -19.39 7.54
CA ASP A 89 -8.02 -20.48 8.52
C ASP A 89 -7.09 -20.11 9.69
N GLU A 90 -6.18 -19.19 9.50
CA GLU A 90 -5.33 -18.65 10.57
C GLU A 90 -6.14 -17.78 11.52
N TYR A 91 -6.97 -16.88 10.99
CA TYR A 91 -7.78 -15.98 11.79
C TYR A 91 -8.95 -16.71 12.47
N LYS A 92 -9.47 -17.78 11.88
CA LYS A 92 -10.44 -18.68 12.56
C LYS A 92 -9.86 -19.30 13.83
N LYS A 93 -8.57 -19.68 13.83
CA LYS A 93 -7.90 -20.24 15.01
C LYS A 93 -7.80 -19.23 16.16
N ILE A 94 -7.68 -17.94 15.83
CA ILE A 94 -7.66 -16.86 16.83
C ILE A 94 -9.07 -16.62 17.38
N GLY A 95 -10.09 -16.71 16.52
CA GLY A 95 -11.49 -16.42 16.83
C GLY A 95 -11.76 -14.93 17.00
N VAL A 96 -13.03 -14.54 16.90
CA VAL A 96 -13.45 -13.13 17.03
C VAL A 96 -13.46 -12.68 18.50
N PHE A 97 -13.87 -13.56 19.40
CA PHE A 97 -14.04 -13.22 20.81
C PHE A 97 -13.56 -14.38 21.70
N SER A 98 -12.66 -14.12 22.63
CA SER A 98 -12.23 -15.06 23.67
C SER A 98 -11.76 -14.30 24.92
N ASP A 99 -11.85 -14.97 26.09
CA ASP A 99 -11.39 -14.46 27.38
C ASP A 99 -12.01 -13.08 27.75
N GLY A 100 -13.24 -12.82 27.30
CA GLY A 100 -13.95 -11.57 27.60
C GLY A 100 -13.58 -10.40 26.69
N TYR A 101 -12.76 -10.61 25.65
CA TYR A 101 -12.28 -9.54 24.75
C TYR A 101 -12.48 -9.89 23.28
N TYR A 102 -12.75 -8.86 22.47
CA TYR A 102 -12.65 -8.98 21.01
C TYR A 102 -11.18 -9.04 20.60
N LYS A 103 -10.81 -10.08 19.88
CA LYS A 103 -9.45 -10.29 19.37
C LYS A 103 -9.29 -9.70 17.96
N GLN A 104 -10.37 -9.71 17.19
CA GLN A 104 -10.42 -9.21 15.82
C GLN A 104 -11.88 -8.88 15.43
N ILE A 105 -12.07 -8.20 14.29
CA ILE A 105 -13.39 -7.77 13.83
C ILE A 105 -14.18 -8.95 13.25
N ASN A 106 -13.50 -9.78 12.43
CA ASN A 106 -14.04 -11.00 11.82
C ASN A 106 -12.88 -11.95 11.50
N GLU A 107 -13.15 -13.09 10.87
CA GLU A 107 -12.17 -14.13 10.56
C GLU A 107 -11.77 -14.14 9.08
N ASN A 108 -12.03 -13.06 8.33
CA ASN A 108 -11.73 -12.98 6.91
C ASN A 108 -10.27 -12.57 6.67
N ILE A 109 -9.75 -12.84 5.48
CA ILE A 109 -8.39 -12.50 5.07
C ILE A 109 -8.14 -11.00 5.24
N LEU A 110 -9.06 -10.16 4.75
CA LEU A 110 -9.12 -8.75 5.11
C LEU A 110 -10.36 -8.50 5.97
N GLN A 111 -10.18 -7.92 7.13
CA GLN A 111 -11.29 -7.59 8.02
C GLN A 111 -12.06 -6.37 7.54
N ILE A 112 -11.34 -5.39 6.97
CA ILE A 112 -11.90 -4.21 6.30
C ILE A 112 -11.11 -3.89 5.02
N GLU A 113 -11.73 -3.19 4.07
CA GLU A 113 -11.10 -2.80 2.80
C GLU A 113 -9.82 -1.97 2.98
N ASN A 114 -9.71 -1.24 4.09
CA ASN A 114 -8.56 -0.38 4.36
C ASN A 114 -7.30 -1.13 4.79
N GLU A 115 -7.42 -2.40 5.18
CA GLU A 115 -6.28 -3.24 5.53
C GLU A 115 -5.45 -3.63 4.32
N TYR A 116 -6.07 -3.72 3.14
CA TYR A 116 -5.28 -3.94 1.92
C TYR A 116 -4.40 -2.74 1.66
N TYR A 117 -3.10 -2.95 1.65
CA TYR A 117 -2.14 -1.90 1.43
C TYR A 117 -1.79 -1.79 -0.06
N SER A 118 -1.84 -0.59 -0.58
CA SER A 118 -1.39 -0.29 -1.94
C SER A 118 -0.78 1.11 -1.97
N THR A 119 0.29 1.27 -2.74
CA THR A 119 0.96 2.56 -2.96
C THR A 119 0.13 3.53 -3.75
N VAL A 120 -0.79 3.01 -4.58
CA VAL A 120 -1.74 3.82 -5.36
C VAL A 120 -3.15 3.32 -5.10
N ARG A 121 -3.98 4.15 -4.51
CA ARG A 121 -5.38 3.80 -4.21
C ARG A 121 -6.35 4.72 -4.95
N PRO A 122 -7.27 4.15 -5.76
CA PRO A 122 -8.41 4.91 -6.27
C PRO A 122 -9.36 5.23 -5.12
N LYS A 123 -9.86 6.44 -5.07
CA LYS A 123 -10.77 6.94 -4.04
C LYS A 123 -12.05 7.47 -4.65
N PRO A 124 -13.20 7.17 -4.04
CA PRO A 124 -14.48 7.77 -4.40
C PRO A 124 -14.58 9.20 -3.89
N ASP A 125 -15.64 9.89 -4.26
CA ASP A 125 -16.00 11.17 -3.67
C ASP A 125 -16.16 11.05 -2.14
N PRO A 126 -15.52 11.92 -1.34
CA PRO A 126 -15.60 11.89 0.11
C PRO A 126 -17.02 12.05 0.69
N SER A 127 -17.96 12.58 -0.07
CA SER A 127 -19.37 12.71 0.34
C SER A 127 -20.07 11.35 0.50
N TYR A 128 -19.54 10.28 -0.09
CA TYR A 128 -20.08 8.93 0.10
C TYR A 128 -19.74 8.38 1.48
N THR A 129 -20.75 8.20 2.32
CA THR A 129 -20.63 7.62 3.68
C THR A 129 -20.59 6.10 3.71
N CYS A 130 -20.43 5.45 2.56
CA CYS A 130 -20.36 4.00 2.42
C CYS A 130 -18.90 3.50 2.29
N ARG A 131 -18.75 2.17 2.25
CA ARG A 131 -17.44 1.54 2.01
C ARG A 131 -16.82 2.07 0.71
N PRO A 132 -15.49 2.24 0.63
CA PRO A 132 -14.79 2.75 -0.56
C PRO A 132 -15.18 2.04 -1.85
N SER A 133 -15.23 0.70 -1.87
CA SER A 133 -15.64 -0.07 -3.05
C SER A 133 -17.04 0.29 -3.54
N LYS A 134 -17.99 0.47 -2.61
CA LYS A 134 -19.37 0.88 -2.96
C LYS A 134 -19.42 2.33 -3.48
N GLY A 135 -18.64 3.22 -2.89
CA GLY A 135 -18.53 4.60 -3.36
C GLY A 135 -17.96 4.68 -4.77
N LEU A 136 -16.91 3.90 -5.04
CA LEU A 136 -16.28 3.77 -6.36
C LEU A 136 -17.27 3.26 -7.42
N LEU A 137 -18.08 2.24 -7.11
CA LEU A 137 -19.09 1.74 -8.04
C LEU A 137 -20.23 2.73 -8.31
N LYS A 138 -20.54 3.60 -7.35
CA LYS A 138 -21.59 4.62 -7.51
C LYS A 138 -21.16 5.84 -8.31
N GLY A 139 -19.96 6.36 -8.03
CA GLY A 139 -19.51 7.66 -8.54
C GLY A 139 -18.23 7.62 -9.34
N GLY A 140 -17.63 6.43 -9.49
CA GLY A 140 -16.32 6.31 -10.14
C GLY A 140 -15.16 6.75 -9.25
N VAL A 141 -14.00 6.93 -9.87
CA VAL A 141 -12.79 7.40 -9.20
C VAL A 141 -12.79 8.92 -9.22
N ASN A 142 -12.85 9.54 -8.05
CA ASN A 142 -12.75 10.99 -7.90
C ASN A 142 -11.30 11.46 -7.87
N TYR A 143 -10.45 10.75 -7.13
CA TYR A 143 -9.02 11.02 -7.05
C TYR A 143 -8.21 9.75 -6.79
N ILE A 144 -6.89 9.87 -6.88
CA ILE A 144 -5.97 8.82 -6.49
C ILE A 144 -5.17 9.27 -5.26
N GLU A 145 -4.95 8.35 -4.33
CA GLU A 145 -4.09 8.55 -3.18
C GLU A 145 -2.75 7.86 -3.47
N LEU A 146 -1.67 8.63 -3.42
CA LEU A 146 -0.32 8.11 -3.58
C LEU A 146 0.34 7.99 -2.22
N ARG A 147 0.80 6.79 -1.86
CA ARG A 147 1.29 6.45 -0.52
C ARG A 147 2.78 6.13 -0.45
N SER A 148 3.44 6.09 -1.59
CA SER A 148 4.89 5.80 -1.70
C SER A 148 5.80 6.98 -1.36
N ILE A 149 5.24 8.14 -1.03
CA ILE A 149 5.99 9.36 -0.73
C ILE A 149 6.48 9.33 0.72
N ASP A 150 7.79 9.44 0.91
CA ASP A 150 8.39 9.69 2.22
C ASP A 150 8.29 11.16 2.61
N ASN A 151 8.34 11.40 3.92
CA ASN A 151 8.45 12.75 4.44
C ASN A 151 9.91 13.22 4.33
N ASN A 152 10.17 14.19 3.44
CA ASN A 152 11.49 14.75 3.24
C ASN A 152 11.90 15.62 4.44
N ILE A 153 12.80 15.08 5.27
CA ILE A 153 13.27 15.74 6.50
C ILE A 153 14.12 16.99 6.26
N TYR A 154 14.57 17.22 5.02
CA TYR A 154 15.36 18.39 4.63
C TYR A 154 14.52 19.58 4.22
N THR A 155 13.19 19.44 4.17
CA THR A 155 12.27 20.52 3.84
C THR A 155 11.28 20.77 4.97
N ASN A 156 10.86 22.02 5.17
CA ASN A 156 9.90 22.39 6.20
C ASN A 156 8.49 21.83 5.92
N THR A 157 8.19 21.50 4.69
CA THR A 157 6.90 21.01 4.22
C THR A 157 6.83 19.48 4.13
N GLY A 158 7.97 18.81 4.30
CA GLY A 158 8.08 17.36 4.10
C GLY A 158 8.09 16.90 2.65
N ILE A 159 7.97 17.84 1.70
CA ILE A 159 8.05 17.61 0.25
C ILE A 159 8.64 18.86 -0.40
N ASP A 160 9.45 18.71 -1.43
CA ASP A 160 9.96 19.81 -2.22
C ASP A 160 9.22 19.98 -3.56
N LEU A 161 9.46 21.08 -4.22
CA LEU A 161 8.79 21.45 -5.46
C LEU A 161 9.20 20.55 -6.63
N GLU A 162 10.45 20.11 -6.66
CA GLU A 162 10.97 19.22 -7.71
C GLU A 162 10.30 17.86 -7.62
N GLN A 163 10.14 17.34 -6.41
CA GLN A 163 9.40 16.10 -6.16
C GLN A 163 7.93 16.23 -6.59
N MET A 164 7.28 17.36 -6.31
CA MET A 164 5.91 17.60 -6.74
C MET A 164 5.78 17.60 -8.27
N TYR A 165 6.68 18.28 -8.99
CA TYR A 165 6.69 18.27 -10.44
C TYR A 165 6.97 16.89 -11.02
N PHE A 166 7.90 16.15 -10.43
CA PHE A 166 8.16 14.77 -10.87
C PHE A 166 6.90 13.90 -10.72
N ILE A 167 6.22 13.97 -9.59
CA ILE A 167 4.99 13.20 -9.32
C ILE A 167 3.89 13.58 -10.32
N GLU A 168 3.71 14.88 -10.58
CA GLU A 168 2.74 15.36 -11.57
C GLU A 168 3.04 14.77 -12.96
N LEU A 169 4.28 14.86 -13.42
CA LEU A 169 4.69 14.29 -14.70
C LEU A 169 4.52 12.77 -14.75
N LEU A 170 4.82 12.06 -13.66
CA LEU A 170 4.63 10.62 -13.56
C LEU A 170 3.15 10.23 -13.65
N ILE A 171 2.26 11.01 -13.04
CA ILE A 171 0.81 10.82 -13.13
C ILE A 171 0.34 11.07 -14.57
N ILE A 172 0.76 12.16 -15.21
CA ILE A 172 0.44 12.48 -16.62
C ILE A 172 0.94 11.37 -17.54
N TYR A 173 2.19 10.94 -17.39
CA TYR A 173 2.76 9.82 -18.13
C TYR A 173 1.93 8.54 -17.97
N SER A 174 1.47 8.27 -16.76
CA SER A 174 0.65 7.10 -16.45
C SER A 174 -0.76 7.13 -17.05
N LEU A 175 -1.24 8.30 -17.47
CA LEU A 175 -2.53 8.47 -18.16
C LEU A 175 -2.41 8.23 -19.68
N ILE A 176 -1.21 8.35 -20.24
CA ILE A 176 -1.02 8.11 -21.67
C ILE A 176 -1.31 6.64 -21.96
N PRO A 177 -2.31 6.32 -22.78
CA PRO A 177 -2.62 4.93 -23.09
C PRO A 177 -1.50 4.36 -23.96
N VAL A 178 -0.56 3.69 -23.33
CA VAL A 178 0.39 2.88 -24.07
C VAL A 178 -0.34 1.58 -24.42
N SER A 179 -0.58 1.40 -25.68
CA SER A 179 -1.08 0.14 -26.24
C SER A 179 0.02 -0.92 -26.08
N TYR A 180 0.07 -1.56 -24.90
CA TYR A 180 1.07 -2.57 -24.55
C TYR A 180 0.74 -3.97 -25.07
N THR A 181 0.16 -4.10 -26.22
CA THR A 181 0.03 -5.41 -26.85
C THR A 181 1.36 -5.97 -27.36
N HIS A 182 2.47 -5.22 -27.28
CA HIS A 182 3.75 -5.62 -27.84
C HIS A 182 4.98 -5.52 -26.91
N LEU A 183 4.80 -5.29 -25.60
CA LEU A 183 5.89 -5.34 -24.64
C LEU A 183 5.68 -6.47 -23.63
N THR A 184 5.49 -7.67 -24.09
CA THR A 184 5.92 -8.86 -23.36
C THR A 184 7.43 -8.96 -23.56
N LEU A 185 8.19 -8.43 -22.64
CA LEU A 185 9.58 -8.80 -22.48
C LEU A 185 9.62 -10.29 -22.08
N PRO A 186 10.55 -11.06 -22.66
CA PRO A 186 10.68 -12.47 -22.37
C PRO A 186 11.01 -12.75 -20.92
#